data_b4ebb3d5ffd2dc186a274122136c79d5
#
_entry.id   b4ebb3d5ffd2dc186a274122136c79d5
#
_cell.length_a   1.000
_cell.length_b   1.000
_cell.length_c   1.000
_cell.angle_alpha   90.00
_cell.angle_beta   90.00
_cell.angle_gamma   90.00
#
_symmetry.space_group_name_H-M   'P 1'
#
loop_
_entity.id
_entity.type
_entity.pdbx_description
1 polymer ?
#
loop_
_entity_poly.entity_id
_entity_poly.type
_entity_poly.pdbx_seq_one_letter_code
_entity_poly.pdbx_strand_id
1 'polypeptide(L)'
;MSEQYVYMAKLAEQAERYEEMVQFMEQLVTSAAPSSSELTVEERNLLSVAYKNVIGSLRAAWRIVSSIEQKEESRKNEEHAALVKDYRSKVEAELSSVCSGILRLLDEHLIPAAAGSESKVFYMKMKGDYHRYMAEFKSGEERKGAAEDTMVAYKAAQDIAAADMAPTHPIRLGLALNFSVFYYEILNSSDKACNMAKQAFEEAIAELDTLGEESYKDSTLIMQLLRDNLTLWTSDMQVFEEAIAELDTLGEESYKDSTLIMQLLRDNLTLWTSDMQEQMDEA
;
A
#
# COMPACT_ATOMS: atom_id res chain seq x y z
N MET A 1 -10.05 -28.70 13.24
CA MET A 1 -10.12 -27.29 13.69
C MET A 1 -9.69 -26.31 12.59
N SER A 2 -8.62 -26.58 11.84
CA SER A 2 -8.18 -25.74 10.70
C SER A 2 -9.30 -25.52 9.66
N GLU A 3 -9.92 -26.59 9.16
CA GLU A 3 -11.02 -26.52 8.18
C GLU A 3 -12.22 -25.67 8.64
N GLN A 4 -12.50 -25.67 9.95
CA GLN A 4 -13.59 -24.85 10.50
C GLN A 4 -13.27 -23.34 10.42
N TYR A 5 -12.03 -22.96 10.73
CA TYR A 5 -11.62 -21.54 10.60
C TYR A 5 -11.66 -21.06 9.15
N VAL A 6 -11.19 -21.88 8.22
CA VAL A 6 -11.27 -21.58 6.79
C VAL A 6 -12.71 -21.41 6.32
N TYR A 7 -13.60 -22.34 6.73
CA TYR A 7 -15.02 -22.24 6.40
C TYR A 7 -15.67 -20.99 6.98
N MET A 8 -15.38 -20.66 8.25
CA MET A 8 -15.91 -19.46 8.89
C MET A 8 -15.35 -18.18 8.30
N ALA A 9 -14.07 -18.17 7.88
CA ALA A 9 -13.47 -17.04 7.17
C ALA A 9 -14.17 -16.78 5.82
N LYS A 10 -14.43 -17.83 5.03
CA LYS A 10 -15.20 -17.74 3.78
C LYS A 10 -16.64 -17.26 3.99
N LEU A 11 -17.28 -17.70 5.05
CA LEU A 11 -18.62 -17.25 5.41
C LEU A 11 -18.63 -15.78 5.80
N ALA A 12 -17.65 -15.35 6.59
CA ALA A 12 -17.47 -13.94 6.97
C ALA A 12 -17.18 -13.05 5.76
N GLU A 13 -16.35 -13.53 4.80
CA GLU A 13 -16.09 -12.86 3.53
C GLU A 13 -17.38 -12.62 2.73
N GLN A 14 -18.19 -13.66 2.54
CA GLN A 14 -19.49 -13.57 1.84
C GLN A 14 -20.48 -12.61 2.53
N ALA A 15 -20.36 -12.49 3.85
CA ALA A 15 -21.17 -11.59 4.65
C ALA A 15 -20.55 -10.17 4.79
N GLU A 16 -19.41 -9.89 4.13
CA GLU A 16 -18.65 -8.64 4.24
C GLU A 16 -18.26 -8.28 5.69
N ARG A 17 -18.09 -9.30 6.55
CA ARG A 17 -17.74 -9.16 7.98
C ARG A 17 -16.23 -9.37 8.16
N TYR A 18 -15.46 -8.46 7.58
CA TYR A 18 -14.00 -8.62 7.44
C TYR A 18 -13.25 -8.62 8.78
N GLU A 19 -13.73 -7.94 9.79
CA GLU A 19 -13.13 -8.00 11.13
C GLU A 19 -13.24 -9.41 11.75
N GLU A 20 -14.36 -10.09 11.57
CA GLU A 20 -14.53 -11.49 11.99
C GLU A 20 -13.69 -12.44 11.12
N MET A 21 -13.59 -12.14 9.82
CA MET A 21 -12.72 -12.88 8.92
C MET A 21 -11.26 -12.82 9.39
N VAL A 22 -10.78 -11.65 9.80
CA VAL A 22 -9.44 -11.48 10.41
C VAL A 22 -9.31 -12.38 11.64
N GLN A 23 -10.27 -12.35 12.56
CA GLN A 23 -10.22 -13.15 13.78
C GLN A 23 -10.14 -14.67 13.49
N PHE A 24 -10.90 -15.17 12.52
CA PHE A 24 -10.83 -16.58 12.13
C PHE A 24 -9.49 -16.94 11.51
N MET A 25 -8.91 -16.06 10.68
CA MET A 25 -7.61 -16.29 10.07
C MET A 25 -6.46 -16.18 11.09
N GLU A 26 -6.54 -15.29 12.06
CA GLU A 26 -5.59 -15.23 13.17
C GLU A 26 -5.61 -16.51 14.01
N GLN A 27 -6.81 -17.01 14.29
CA GLN A 27 -6.97 -18.28 15.02
C GLN A 27 -6.40 -19.46 14.23
N LEU A 28 -6.57 -19.45 12.90
CA LEU A 28 -5.97 -20.47 12.04
C LEU A 28 -4.45 -20.46 12.17
N VAL A 29 -3.82 -19.29 12.02
CA VAL A 29 -2.36 -19.14 12.07
C VAL A 29 -1.80 -19.48 13.44
N THR A 30 -2.43 -18.99 14.51
CA THR A 30 -1.91 -19.16 15.89
C THR A 30 -2.22 -20.52 16.48
N SER A 31 -3.26 -21.23 16.03
CA SER A 31 -3.59 -22.59 16.47
C SER A 31 -2.72 -23.67 15.83
N ALA A 32 -2.02 -23.33 14.75
CA ALA A 32 -1.08 -24.22 14.10
C ALA A 32 0.14 -24.44 15.00
N ALA A 33 0.57 -25.71 15.17
CA ALA A 33 1.77 -25.99 15.96
C ALA A 33 3.01 -25.34 15.33
N PRO A 34 4.02 -24.92 16.10
CA PRO A 34 5.20 -24.22 15.58
C PRO A 34 6.00 -24.97 14.48
N SER A 35 5.70 -26.25 14.29
CA SER A 35 6.26 -27.11 13.24
C SER A 35 5.24 -27.48 12.16
N SER A 36 4.06 -26.88 12.16
CA SER A 36 3.02 -27.19 11.20
C SER A 36 3.17 -26.40 9.92
N SER A 37 2.69 -27.01 8.86
CA SER A 37 2.80 -26.62 7.47
C SER A 37 2.47 -25.14 7.23
N GLU A 38 3.23 -24.56 6.31
CA GLU A 38 2.92 -23.31 5.62
C GLU A 38 1.44 -23.24 5.23
N LEU A 39 0.84 -22.04 5.29
CA LEU A 39 -0.52 -21.83 4.79
C LEU A 39 -0.62 -22.23 3.32
N THR A 40 -1.71 -22.87 2.96
CA THR A 40 -2.05 -23.07 1.55
C THR A 40 -2.23 -21.72 0.84
N VAL A 41 -2.14 -21.70 -0.49
CA VAL A 41 -2.38 -20.48 -1.28
C VAL A 41 -3.76 -19.90 -0.98
N GLU A 42 -4.79 -20.75 -0.82
CA GLU A 42 -6.13 -20.30 -0.46
C GLU A 42 -6.17 -19.64 0.91
N GLU A 43 -5.59 -20.27 1.93
CA GLU A 43 -5.55 -19.70 3.29
C GLU A 43 -4.77 -18.40 3.34
N ARG A 44 -3.64 -18.32 2.62
CA ARG A 44 -2.83 -17.11 2.49
C ARG A 44 -3.62 -15.96 1.85
N ASN A 45 -4.39 -16.27 0.81
CA ASN A 45 -5.23 -15.29 0.12
C ASN A 45 -6.39 -14.82 1.01
N LEU A 46 -7.07 -15.72 1.72
CA LEU A 46 -8.11 -15.35 2.68
C LEU A 46 -7.58 -14.41 3.78
N LEU A 47 -6.40 -14.71 4.33
CA LEU A 47 -5.75 -13.82 5.32
C LEU A 47 -5.48 -12.44 4.72
N SER A 48 -4.92 -12.38 3.51
CA SER A 48 -4.61 -11.14 2.81
C SER A 48 -5.87 -10.31 2.53
N VAL A 49 -6.93 -10.94 2.01
CA VAL A 49 -8.22 -10.28 1.74
C VAL A 49 -8.84 -9.74 3.02
N ALA A 50 -8.84 -10.51 4.10
CA ALA A 50 -9.40 -10.07 5.38
C ALA A 50 -8.75 -8.77 5.88
N TYR A 51 -7.42 -8.78 5.96
CA TYR A 51 -6.69 -7.62 6.44
C TYR A 51 -6.72 -6.43 5.46
N LYS A 52 -6.69 -6.70 4.13
CA LYS A 52 -6.81 -5.66 3.11
C LYS A 52 -8.11 -4.88 3.24
N ASN A 53 -9.25 -5.56 3.43
CA ASN A 53 -10.54 -4.91 3.57
C ASN A 53 -10.66 -4.11 4.88
N VAL A 54 -10.19 -4.65 6.00
CA VAL A 54 -10.22 -3.92 7.28
C VAL A 54 -9.33 -2.68 7.21
N ILE A 55 -8.09 -2.82 6.75
CA ILE A 55 -7.17 -1.68 6.68
C ILE A 55 -7.61 -0.66 5.63
N GLY A 56 -8.19 -1.10 4.52
CA GLY A 56 -8.71 -0.24 3.45
C GLY A 56 -9.80 0.69 3.96
N SER A 57 -10.80 0.14 4.67
CA SER A 57 -11.89 0.94 5.25
C SER A 57 -11.38 1.96 6.28
N LEU A 58 -10.42 1.57 7.12
CA LEU A 58 -9.82 2.48 8.11
C LEU A 58 -8.97 3.58 7.47
N ARG A 59 -8.19 3.26 6.41
CA ARG A 59 -7.43 4.25 5.64
C ARG A 59 -8.34 5.24 4.94
N ALA A 60 -9.44 4.79 4.33
CA ALA A 60 -10.45 5.66 3.73
C ALA A 60 -11.07 6.59 4.78
N ALA A 61 -11.46 6.05 5.93
CA ALA A 61 -11.99 6.85 7.04
C ALA A 61 -10.97 7.90 7.52
N TRP A 62 -9.68 7.50 7.68
CA TRP A 62 -8.63 8.43 8.10
C TRP A 62 -8.42 9.58 7.11
N ARG A 63 -8.43 9.31 5.80
CA ARG A 63 -8.30 10.33 4.75
C ARG A 63 -9.46 11.34 4.79
N ILE A 64 -10.69 10.83 4.89
CA ILE A 64 -11.89 11.67 4.98
C ILE A 64 -11.81 12.58 6.21
N VAL A 65 -11.50 12.00 7.38
CA VAL A 65 -11.43 12.74 8.65
C VAL A 65 -10.30 13.77 8.60
N SER A 66 -9.12 13.42 8.06
CA SER A 66 -8.00 14.36 7.87
C SER A 66 -8.36 15.52 6.96
N SER A 67 -9.07 15.26 5.87
CA SER A 67 -9.56 16.32 4.96
C SER A 67 -10.56 17.25 5.65
N ILE A 68 -11.44 16.71 6.49
CA ILE A 68 -12.38 17.51 7.28
C ILE A 68 -11.64 18.37 8.31
N GLU A 69 -10.64 17.82 9.00
CA GLU A 69 -9.81 18.56 9.96
C GLU A 69 -9.16 19.78 9.29
N GLN A 70 -8.47 19.59 8.18
CA GLN A 70 -7.86 20.69 7.41
C GLN A 70 -8.88 21.75 6.99
N LYS A 71 -10.07 21.33 6.59
CA LYS A 71 -11.16 22.24 6.21
C LYS A 71 -11.67 23.06 7.39
N GLU A 72 -11.84 22.47 8.57
CA GLU A 72 -12.28 23.19 9.77
C GLU A 72 -11.18 24.14 10.29
N GLU A 73 -9.90 23.73 10.23
CA GLU A 73 -8.76 24.58 10.54
C GLU A 73 -8.70 25.80 9.59
N SER A 74 -8.85 25.59 8.27
CA SER A 74 -8.84 26.67 7.28
C SER A 74 -9.98 27.69 7.50
N ARG A 75 -11.11 27.24 8.06
CA ARG A 75 -12.25 28.08 8.45
C ARG A 75 -12.08 28.74 9.82
N LYS A 76 -10.99 28.45 10.53
CA LYS A 76 -10.72 28.91 11.90
C LYS A 76 -11.82 28.46 12.89
N ASN A 77 -12.42 27.31 12.66
CA ASN A 77 -13.41 26.69 13.53
C ASN A 77 -12.70 25.78 14.56
N GLU A 78 -12.06 26.40 15.55
CA GLU A 78 -11.19 25.70 16.50
C GLU A 78 -11.91 24.60 17.28
N GLU A 79 -13.20 24.82 17.64
CA GLU A 79 -13.98 23.83 18.37
C GLU A 79 -14.23 22.55 17.54
N HIS A 80 -14.66 22.69 16.29
CA HIS A 80 -14.86 21.54 15.41
C HIS A 80 -13.53 20.88 15.02
N ALA A 81 -12.49 21.67 14.75
CA ALA A 81 -11.16 21.13 14.44
C ALA A 81 -10.63 20.24 15.58
N ALA A 82 -10.82 20.65 16.85
CA ALA A 82 -10.43 19.84 18.00
C ALA A 82 -11.20 18.51 18.08
N LEU A 83 -12.52 18.54 17.84
CA LEU A 83 -13.35 17.33 17.85
C LEU A 83 -12.95 16.36 16.73
N VAL A 84 -12.69 16.88 15.53
CA VAL A 84 -12.24 16.06 14.38
C VAL A 84 -10.88 15.46 14.64
N LYS A 85 -9.96 16.21 15.21
CA LYS A 85 -8.62 15.72 15.60
C LYS A 85 -8.70 14.59 16.62
N ASP A 86 -9.55 14.71 17.63
CA ASP A 86 -9.77 13.63 18.61
C ASP A 86 -10.36 12.38 17.95
N TYR A 87 -11.25 12.56 16.97
CA TYR A 87 -11.81 11.44 16.22
C TYR A 87 -10.76 10.79 15.30
N ARG A 88 -9.95 11.59 14.58
CA ARG A 88 -8.82 11.09 13.79
C ARG A 88 -7.86 10.24 14.62
N SER A 89 -7.54 10.70 15.83
CA SER A 89 -6.66 9.95 16.75
C SER A 89 -7.22 8.56 17.11
N LYS A 90 -8.54 8.39 17.18
CA LYS A 90 -9.17 7.07 17.38
C LYS A 90 -8.97 6.17 16.16
N VAL A 91 -9.21 6.70 14.96
CA VAL A 91 -8.98 5.95 13.71
C VAL A 91 -7.50 5.55 13.59
N GLU A 92 -6.57 6.44 13.92
CA GLU A 92 -5.12 6.14 13.94
C GLU A 92 -4.73 5.05 14.94
N ALA A 93 -5.42 4.99 16.08
CA ALA A 93 -5.21 3.91 17.06
C ALA A 93 -5.70 2.56 16.52
N GLU A 94 -6.83 2.53 15.82
CA GLU A 94 -7.36 1.33 15.17
C GLU A 94 -6.45 0.89 14.03
N LEU A 95 -6.00 1.80 13.14
CA LEU A 95 -5.00 1.54 12.10
C LEU A 95 -3.72 0.92 12.69
N SER A 96 -3.19 1.52 13.76
CA SER A 96 -2.00 1.02 14.44
C SER A 96 -2.21 -0.39 15.00
N SER A 97 -3.39 -0.68 15.55
CA SER A 97 -3.73 -1.99 16.10
C SER A 97 -3.77 -3.06 15.02
N VAL A 98 -4.44 -2.78 13.90
CA VAL A 98 -4.53 -3.71 12.76
C VAL A 98 -3.16 -3.97 12.15
N CYS A 99 -2.37 -2.92 11.88
CA CYS A 99 -1.02 -3.08 11.35
C CYS A 99 -0.13 -3.89 12.29
N SER A 100 -0.14 -3.60 13.58
CA SER A 100 0.67 -4.34 14.56
C SER A 100 0.24 -5.80 14.68
N GLY A 101 -1.06 -6.10 14.56
CA GLY A 101 -1.59 -7.45 14.58
C GLY A 101 -1.02 -8.31 13.45
N ILE A 102 -1.13 -7.85 12.22
CA ILE A 102 -0.61 -8.59 11.06
C ILE A 102 0.93 -8.64 11.04
N LEU A 103 1.62 -7.57 11.40
CA LEU A 103 3.08 -7.56 11.45
C LEU A 103 3.61 -8.59 12.44
N ARG A 104 2.96 -8.73 13.60
CA ARG A 104 3.29 -9.77 14.56
C ARG A 104 3.08 -11.17 13.99
N LEU A 105 1.94 -11.44 13.32
CA LEU A 105 1.70 -12.73 12.67
C LEU A 105 2.74 -13.04 11.60
N LEU A 106 3.13 -12.04 10.81
CA LEU A 106 4.15 -12.19 9.78
C LEU A 106 5.50 -12.56 10.39
N ASP A 107 5.93 -11.87 11.45
CA ASP A 107 7.25 -12.05 12.05
C ASP A 107 7.35 -13.33 12.91
N GLU A 108 6.30 -13.66 13.66
CA GLU A 108 6.33 -14.78 14.60
C GLU A 108 5.94 -16.11 13.95
N HIS A 109 5.10 -16.11 12.91
CA HIS A 109 4.53 -17.33 12.35
C HIS A 109 4.75 -17.50 10.85
N LEU A 110 4.37 -16.50 10.03
CA LEU A 110 4.22 -16.69 8.58
C LEU A 110 5.55 -16.67 7.83
N ILE A 111 6.42 -15.68 8.07
CA ILE A 111 7.73 -15.59 7.43
C ILE A 111 8.64 -16.75 7.85
N PRO A 112 8.72 -17.14 9.15
CA PRO A 112 9.52 -18.29 9.56
C PRO A 112 9.04 -19.61 8.97
N ALA A 113 7.74 -19.78 8.72
CA ALA A 113 7.16 -21.00 8.14
C ALA A 113 7.23 -21.05 6.60
N ALA A 114 7.50 -19.94 5.92
CA ALA A 114 7.55 -19.86 4.47
C ALA A 114 8.74 -20.66 3.91
N ALA A 115 8.46 -21.76 3.21
CA ALA A 115 9.48 -22.62 2.64
C ALA A 115 9.88 -22.18 1.21
N GLY A 116 8.88 -21.87 0.37
CA GLY A 116 9.07 -21.48 -1.02
C GLY A 116 9.35 -19.99 -1.21
N SER A 117 10.05 -19.65 -2.30
CA SER A 117 10.35 -18.26 -2.67
C SER A 117 9.09 -17.43 -2.85
N GLU A 118 8.04 -17.99 -3.45
CA GLU A 118 6.76 -17.31 -3.66
C GLU A 118 6.13 -16.84 -2.35
N SER A 119 6.04 -17.72 -1.36
CA SER A 119 5.49 -17.38 -0.05
C SER A 119 6.37 -16.39 0.71
N LYS A 120 7.70 -16.53 0.63
CA LYS A 120 8.63 -15.57 1.23
C LYS A 120 8.42 -14.18 0.65
N VAL A 121 8.36 -14.06 -0.67
CA VAL A 121 8.14 -12.78 -1.36
C VAL A 121 6.77 -12.22 -0.97
N PHE A 122 5.72 -13.04 -0.98
CA PHE A 122 4.37 -12.62 -0.60
C PHE A 122 4.33 -12.04 0.81
N TYR A 123 4.87 -12.75 1.80
CA TYR A 123 4.82 -12.29 3.19
C TYR A 123 5.75 -11.10 3.45
N MET A 124 6.92 -11.04 2.83
CA MET A 124 7.80 -9.88 2.94
C MET A 124 7.21 -8.64 2.26
N LYS A 125 6.56 -8.81 1.10
CA LYS A 125 5.79 -7.74 0.47
C LYS A 125 4.67 -7.27 1.39
N MET A 126 3.88 -8.19 1.94
CA MET A 126 2.82 -7.87 2.90
C MET A 126 3.37 -7.11 4.12
N LYS A 127 4.51 -7.52 4.67
CA LYS A 127 5.18 -6.78 5.74
C LYS A 127 5.52 -5.35 5.32
N GLY A 128 6.07 -5.16 4.14
CA GLY A 128 6.33 -3.84 3.58
C GLY A 128 5.06 -3.01 3.41
N ASP A 129 3.97 -3.61 2.93
CA ASP A 129 2.69 -2.92 2.76
C ASP A 129 2.15 -2.35 4.08
N TYR A 130 2.17 -3.12 5.17
CA TYR A 130 1.65 -2.66 6.46
C TYR A 130 2.56 -1.66 7.17
N HIS A 131 3.88 -1.74 6.99
CA HIS A 131 4.78 -0.66 7.41
C HIS A 131 4.56 0.62 6.59
N ARG A 132 4.32 0.52 5.28
CA ARG A 132 3.97 1.65 4.43
C ARG A 132 2.66 2.32 4.88
N TYR A 133 1.63 1.54 5.18
CA TYR A 133 0.38 2.08 5.72
C TYR A 133 0.60 2.82 7.05
N MET A 134 1.47 2.33 7.91
CA MET A 134 1.86 3.07 9.12
C MET A 134 2.56 4.40 8.77
N ALA A 135 3.42 4.42 7.77
CA ALA A 135 4.11 5.63 7.33
C ALA A 135 3.17 6.70 6.73
N GLU A 136 1.95 6.33 6.29
CA GLU A 136 0.96 7.27 5.77
C GLU A 136 0.39 8.20 6.86
N PHE A 137 0.08 7.65 8.04
CA PHE A 137 -0.59 8.41 9.11
C PHE A 137 0.30 8.75 10.30
N LYS A 138 1.46 8.10 10.45
CA LYS A 138 2.43 8.43 11.49
C LYS A 138 3.21 9.70 11.13
N SER A 139 3.82 10.34 12.14
CA SER A 139 4.63 11.54 11.99
C SER A 139 5.98 11.42 12.71
N GLY A 140 6.92 12.31 12.41
CA GLY A 140 8.22 12.38 13.07
C GLY A 140 9.02 11.08 12.97
N GLU A 141 9.62 10.66 14.07
CA GLU A 141 10.47 9.46 14.14
C GLU A 141 9.69 8.16 13.89
N GLU A 142 8.40 8.08 14.27
CA GLU A 142 7.58 6.90 13.99
C GLU A 142 7.36 6.70 12.48
N ARG A 143 7.09 7.78 11.75
CA ARG A 143 6.96 7.74 10.27
C ARG A 143 8.27 7.31 9.62
N LYS A 144 9.38 7.88 10.09
CA LYS A 144 10.71 7.54 9.58
C LYS A 144 11.03 6.07 9.79
N GLY A 145 10.81 5.55 11.01
CA GLY A 145 11.01 4.14 11.33
C GLY A 145 10.15 3.22 10.45
N ALA A 146 8.85 3.55 10.30
CA ALA A 146 7.95 2.79 9.43
C ALA A 146 8.41 2.80 7.96
N ALA A 147 8.90 3.93 7.45
CA ALA A 147 9.45 4.02 6.10
C ALA A 147 10.75 3.20 5.94
N GLU A 148 11.64 3.20 6.94
CA GLU A 148 12.86 2.38 6.94
C GLU A 148 12.49 0.88 6.93
N ASP A 149 11.55 0.44 7.75
CA ASP A 149 11.07 -0.94 7.82
C ASP A 149 10.41 -1.36 6.50
N THR A 150 9.63 -0.47 5.87
CA THR A 150 9.07 -0.69 4.53
C THR A 150 10.17 -0.96 3.50
N MET A 151 11.20 -0.11 3.48
CA MET A 151 12.32 -0.24 2.57
C MET A 151 13.04 -1.57 2.76
N VAL A 152 13.29 -1.98 3.99
CA VAL A 152 13.97 -3.25 4.31
C VAL A 152 13.14 -4.43 3.84
N ALA A 153 11.85 -4.45 4.13
CA ALA A 153 10.95 -5.53 3.76
C ALA A 153 10.79 -5.67 2.24
N TYR A 154 10.56 -4.56 1.53
CA TYR A 154 10.43 -4.59 0.08
C TYR A 154 11.72 -4.96 -0.65
N LYS A 155 12.88 -4.50 -0.18
CA LYS A 155 14.17 -4.90 -0.75
C LYS A 155 14.41 -6.40 -0.57
N ALA A 156 14.18 -6.93 0.63
CA ALA A 156 14.34 -8.36 0.88
C ALA A 156 13.41 -9.20 -0.01
N ALA A 157 12.16 -8.76 -0.21
CA ALA A 157 11.22 -9.38 -1.14
C ALA A 157 11.73 -9.30 -2.60
N GLN A 158 12.22 -8.14 -3.01
CA GLN A 158 12.72 -7.89 -4.37
C GLN A 158 13.93 -8.77 -4.72
N ASP A 159 14.87 -8.93 -3.79
CA ASP A 159 16.06 -9.75 -4.00
C ASP A 159 15.69 -11.21 -4.28
N ILE A 160 14.73 -11.77 -3.51
CA ILE A 160 14.22 -13.13 -3.74
C ILE A 160 13.44 -13.21 -5.04
N ALA A 161 12.55 -12.25 -5.29
CA ALA A 161 11.72 -12.24 -6.50
C ALA A 161 12.57 -12.14 -7.78
N ALA A 162 13.61 -11.32 -7.77
CA ALA A 162 14.53 -11.19 -8.91
C ALA A 162 15.30 -12.48 -9.22
N ALA A 163 15.67 -13.24 -8.18
CA ALA A 163 16.42 -14.48 -8.34
C ALA A 163 15.54 -15.67 -8.78
N ASP A 164 14.32 -15.77 -8.24
CA ASP A 164 13.55 -17.02 -8.28
C ASP A 164 12.22 -16.93 -9.03
N MET A 165 11.80 -15.75 -9.48
CA MET A 165 10.49 -15.55 -10.09
C MET A 165 10.60 -14.87 -11.46
N ALA A 166 9.78 -15.30 -12.41
CA ALA A 166 9.67 -14.66 -13.72
C ALA A 166 9.25 -13.18 -13.60
N PRO A 167 9.70 -12.28 -14.47
CA PRO A 167 9.27 -10.88 -14.50
C PRO A 167 7.76 -10.69 -14.63
N THR A 168 7.10 -11.65 -15.25
CA THR A 168 5.65 -11.69 -15.44
C THR A 168 4.86 -12.23 -14.25
N HIS A 169 5.54 -12.73 -13.20
CA HIS A 169 4.86 -13.34 -12.06
C HIS A 169 4.02 -12.29 -11.29
N PRO A 170 2.71 -12.53 -11.02
CA PRO A 170 1.83 -11.54 -10.39
C PRO A 170 2.35 -10.99 -9.06
N ILE A 171 2.95 -11.84 -8.21
CA ILE A 171 3.50 -11.41 -6.92
C ILE A 171 4.72 -10.51 -7.12
N ARG A 172 5.63 -10.82 -8.08
CA ARG A 172 6.77 -9.96 -8.42
C ARG A 172 6.31 -8.61 -8.98
N LEU A 173 5.33 -8.62 -9.88
CA LEU A 173 4.74 -7.39 -10.43
C LEU A 173 4.02 -6.56 -9.35
N GLY A 174 3.23 -7.21 -8.50
CA GLY A 174 2.56 -6.53 -7.38
C GLY A 174 3.54 -5.95 -6.36
N LEU A 175 4.69 -6.59 -6.14
CA LEU A 175 5.76 -6.03 -5.33
C LEU A 175 6.34 -4.77 -5.98
N ALA A 176 6.66 -4.82 -7.28
CA ALA A 176 7.20 -3.67 -8.01
C ALA A 176 6.21 -2.49 -8.01
N LEU A 177 4.91 -2.77 -8.20
CA LEU A 177 3.84 -1.78 -8.11
C LEU A 177 3.83 -1.09 -6.74
N ASN A 178 3.73 -1.85 -5.65
CA ASN A 178 3.62 -1.27 -4.30
C ASN A 178 4.94 -0.58 -3.87
N PHE A 179 6.08 -1.09 -4.31
CA PHE A 179 7.37 -0.47 -4.02
C PHE A 179 7.56 0.84 -4.79
N SER A 180 7.06 0.94 -6.03
CA SER A 180 7.05 2.20 -6.78
C SER A 180 6.13 3.24 -6.14
N VAL A 181 4.95 2.84 -5.68
CA VAL A 181 4.03 3.68 -4.88
C VAL A 181 4.71 4.20 -3.60
N PHE A 182 5.44 3.35 -2.89
CA PHE A 182 6.20 3.75 -1.70
C PHE A 182 7.25 4.83 -2.02
N TYR A 183 7.98 4.70 -3.13
CA TYR A 183 8.91 5.75 -3.55
C TYR A 183 8.20 7.05 -3.88
N TYR A 184 7.04 6.98 -4.51
CA TYR A 184 6.28 8.16 -4.89
C TYR A 184 5.64 8.87 -3.69
N GLU A 185 4.80 8.14 -2.94
CA GLU A 185 3.93 8.72 -1.89
C GLU A 185 4.65 8.96 -0.56
N ILE A 186 5.53 8.04 -0.15
CA ILE A 186 6.15 8.13 1.17
C ILE A 186 7.49 8.84 1.12
N LEU A 187 8.32 8.53 0.11
CA LEU A 187 9.67 9.08 -0.04
C LEU A 187 9.73 10.32 -0.94
N ASN A 188 8.63 10.69 -1.57
CA ASN A 188 8.57 11.80 -2.54
C ASN A 188 9.69 11.71 -3.62
N SER A 189 9.98 10.51 -4.09
CA SER A 189 11.06 10.20 -5.04
C SER A 189 10.46 9.77 -6.38
N SER A 190 9.84 10.70 -7.10
CA SER A 190 9.11 10.46 -8.36
C SER A 190 9.98 9.76 -9.41
N ASP A 191 11.25 10.19 -9.57
CA ASP A 191 12.18 9.56 -10.53
C ASP A 191 12.39 8.06 -10.24
N LYS A 192 12.56 7.71 -8.96
CA LYS A 192 12.77 6.30 -8.56
C LYS A 192 11.49 5.49 -8.74
N ALA A 193 10.34 6.07 -8.44
CA ALA A 193 9.05 5.46 -8.66
C ALA A 193 8.83 5.15 -10.14
N CYS A 194 9.00 6.15 -11.01
CA CYS A 194 8.87 6.01 -12.46
C CYS A 194 9.86 4.99 -13.04
N ASN A 195 11.13 5.05 -12.63
CA ASN A 195 12.14 4.10 -13.12
C ASN A 195 11.80 2.66 -12.72
N MET A 196 11.36 2.43 -11.49
CA MET A 196 10.98 1.10 -11.01
C MET A 196 9.74 0.56 -11.73
N ALA A 197 8.70 1.37 -11.87
CA ALA A 197 7.47 0.98 -12.57
C ALA A 197 7.75 0.68 -14.05
N LYS A 198 8.54 1.52 -14.71
CA LYS A 198 8.94 1.36 -16.11
C LYS A 198 9.75 0.07 -16.31
N GLN A 199 10.77 -0.15 -15.48
CA GLN A 199 11.60 -1.35 -15.57
C GLN A 199 10.77 -2.62 -15.40
N ALA A 200 9.91 -2.70 -14.36
CA ALA A 200 9.06 -3.85 -14.13
C ALA A 200 8.11 -4.12 -15.31
N PHE A 201 7.54 -3.06 -15.87
CA PHE A 201 6.65 -3.14 -17.03
C PHE A 201 7.39 -3.64 -18.29
N GLU A 202 8.56 -3.08 -18.58
CA GLU A 202 9.37 -3.46 -19.77
C GLU A 202 9.89 -4.90 -19.67
N GLU A 203 10.37 -5.33 -18.49
CA GLU A 203 10.80 -6.71 -18.26
C GLU A 203 9.65 -7.70 -18.44
N ALA A 204 8.46 -7.37 -17.95
CA ALA A 204 7.27 -8.22 -18.11
C ALA A 204 6.79 -8.29 -19.56
N ILE A 205 6.76 -7.17 -20.28
CA ILE A 205 6.39 -7.17 -21.72
C ILE A 205 7.30 -8.07 -22.55
N ALA A 206 8.59 -8.05 -22.27
CA ALA A 206 9.58 -8.86 -23.01
C ALA A 206 9.33 -10.38 -22.90
N GLU A 207 8.64 -10.83 -21.84
CA GLU A 207 8.34 -12.23 -21.59
C GLU A 207 6.83 -12.57 -21.68
N LEU A 208 5.98 -11.60 -22.02
CA LEU A 208 4.52 -11.75 -22.00
C LEU A 208 4.01 -12.86 -22.94
N ASP A 209 4.64 -13.02 -24.09
CA ASP A 209 4.29 -14.03 -25.09
C ASP A 209 4.52 -15.48 -24.62
N THR A 210 5.23 -15.65 -23.51
CA THR A 210 5.56 -16.97 -22.94
C THR A 210 4.51 -17.47 -21.94
N LEU A 211 3.53 -16.63 -21.56
CA LEU A 211 2.55 -16.94 -20.52
C LEU A 211 1.38 -17.79 -21.02
N GLY A 212 0.93 -18.71 -20.17
CA GLY A 212 -0.36 -19.37 -20.32
C GLY A 212 -1.55 -18.45 -19.99
N GLU A 213 -2.72 -18.78 -20.51
CA GLU A 213 -3.92 -17.94 -20.51
C GLU A 213 -4.39 -17.47 -19.11
N GLU A 214 -4.23 -18.29 -18.09
CA GLU A 214 -4.66 -17.98 -16.72
C GLU A 214 -3.70 -16.98 -16.03
N SER A 215 -2.40 -17.20 -16.12
CA SER A 215 -1.38 -16.27 -15.59
C SER A 215 -1.33 -14.94 -16.34
N TYR A 216 -1.77 -14.94 -17.60
CA TYR A 216 -1.82 -13.76 -18.44
C TYR A 216 -2.77 -12.69 -17.90
N LYS A 217 -3.95 -13.07 -17.39
CA LYS A 217 -4.97 -12.12 -16.92
C LYS A 217 -4.47 -11.35 -15.67
N ASP A 218 -3.97 -12.07 -14.68
CA ASP A 218 -3.50 -11.45 -13.41
C ASP A 218 -2.29 -10.55 -13.67
N SER A 219 -1.35 -11.02 -14.47
CA SER A 219 -0.16 -10.25 -14.82
C SER A 219 -0.50 -8.99 -15.60
N THR A 220 -1.39 -9.10 -16.59
CA THR A 220 -1.80 -7.98 -17.45
C THR A 220 -2.49 -6.88 -16.64
N LEU A 221 -3.33 -7.24 -15.66
CA LEU A 221 -3.98 -6.26 -14.81
C LEU A 221 -2.94 -5.44 -14.02
N ILE A 222 -1.97 -6.10 -13.39
CA ILE A 222 -0.94 -5.40 -12.61
C ILE A 222 -0.03 -4.56 -13.53
N MET A 223 0.29 -5.07 -14.71
CA MET A 223 1.04 -4.30 -15.72
C MET A 223 0.29 -3.04 -16.16
N GLN A 224 -1.04 -3.13 -16.28
CA GLN A 224 -1.87 -1.97 -16.58
C GLN A 224 -1.80 -0.94 -15.46
N LEU A 225 -1.87 -1.35 -14.19
CA LEU A 225 -1.70 -0.46 -13.04
C LEU A 225 -0.33 0.22 -13.03
N LEU A 226 0.75 -0.51 -13.30
CA LEU A 226 2.10 0.06 -13.43
C LEU A 226 2.18 1.13 -14.51
N ARG A 227 1.58 0.87 -15.67
CA ARG A 227 1.53 1.82 -16.79
C ARG A 227 0.72 3.06 -16.43
N ASP A 228 -0.43 2.87 -15.81
CA ASP A 228 -1.33 3.97 -15.46
C ASP A 228 -0.70 4.87 -14.39
N ASN A 229 -0.05 4.31 -13.37
CA ASN A 229 0.75 5.05 -12.41
C ASN A 229 1.91 5.80 -13.08
N LEU A 230 2.64 5.14 -13.99
CA LEU A 230 3.73 5.77 -14.72
C LEU A 230 3.25 6.98 -15.54
N THR A 231 2.12 6.83 -16.24
CA THR A 231 1.51 7.90 -17.03
C THR A 231 1.13 9.09 -16.14
N LEU A 232 0.49 8.82 -15.00
CA LEU A 232 0.10 9.83 -14.03
C LEU A 232 1.31 10.58 -13.47
N TRP A 233 2.28 9.83 -12.93
CA TRP A 233 3.46 10.43 -12.29
C TRP A 233 4.33 11.22 -13.27
N THR A 234 4.42 10.80 -14.53
CA THR A 234 5.14 11.54 -15.57
C THR A 234 4.43 12.83 -15.92
N SER A 235 3.10 12.82 -15.99
CA SER A 235 2.29 14.03 -16.20
C SER A 235 2.44 15.02 -15.06
N ASP A 236 2.42 14.53 -13.82
CA ASP A 236 2.60 15.37 -12.62
C ASP A 236 3.98 16.02 -12.57
N MET A 237 5.05 15.27 -12.89
CA MET A 237 6.41 15.82 -12.98
C MET A 237 6.50 16.92 -14.03
N GLN A 238 5.89 16.73 -15.21
CA GLN A 238 5.91 17.71 -16.29
C GLN A 238 5.17 18.98 -15.89
N VAL A 239 3.99 18.88 -15.30
CA VAL A 239 3.23 20.04 -14.79
C VAL A 239 4.01 20.78 -13.71
N PHE A 240 4.72 20.07 -12.83
CA PHE A 240 5.53 20.66 -11.78
C PHE A 240 6.76 21.38 -12.34
N GLU A 241 7.45 20.79 -13.33
CA GLU A 241 8.58 21.41 -14.03
C GLU A 241 8.16 22.69 -14.78
N GLU A 242 7.01 22.66 -15.48
CA GLU A 242 6.43 23.82 -16.15
C GLU A 242 6.10 24.94 -15.14
N ALA A 243 5.48 24.59 -14.00
CA ALA A 243 5.15 25.54 -12.96
C ALA A 243 6.40 26.15 -12.28
N ILE A 244 7.48 25.37 -12.09
CA ILE A 244 8.77 25.89 -11.60
C ILE A 244 9.37 26.89 -12.61
N ALA A 245 9.36 26.51 -13.90
CA ALA A 245 9.89 27.39 -14.94
C ALA A 245 9.12 28.72 -15.02
N GLU A 246 7.81 28.70 -14.82
CA GLU A 246 7.00 29.92 -14.72
C GLU A 246 7.35 30.75 -13.46
N LEU A 247 7.58 30.10 -12.32
CA LEU A 247 7.98 30.75 -11.06
C LEU A 247 9.29 31.52 -11.17
N ASP A 248 10.28 30.97 -11.86
CA ASP A 248 11.57 31.62 -12.07
C ASP A 248 11.42 32.95 -12.86
N THR A 249 10.27 33.15 -13.51
CA THR A 249 9.93 34.39 -14.22
C THR A 249 9.18 35.43 -13.36
N LEU A 250 8.73 35.05 -12.16
CA LEU A 250 7.96 35.91 -11.25
C LEU A 250 8.85 36.73 -10.32
N GLY A 251 8.40 37.95 -10.00
CA GLY A 251 9.07 38.81 -9.01
C GLY A 251 8.89 38.23 -7.57
N GLU A 252 9.77 38.69 -6.68
CA GLU A 252 9.96 38.17 -5.31
C GLU A 252 8.67 38.11 -4.45
N GLU A 253 7.72 39.00 -4.69
CA GLU A 253 6.46 39.10 -3.93
C GLU A 253 5.42 38.08 -4.40
N SER A 254 5.35 37.81 -5.70
CA SER A 254 4.48 36.79 -6.30
C SER A 254 5.02 35.35 -6.09
N TYR A 255 6.32 35.22 -5.89
CA TYR A 255 6.99 33.93 -5.69
C TYR A 255 6.47 33.15 -4.43
N LYS A 256 6.30 33.85 -3.30
CA LYS A 256 5.84 33.23 -2.06
C LYS A 256 4.40 32.70 -2.15
N ASP A 257 3.50 33.44 -2.76
CA ASP A 257 2.10 33.06 -2.91
C ASP A 257 1.95 31.90 -3.90
N SER A 258 2.70 31.93 -4.99
CA SER A 258 2.69 30.85 -5.99
C SER A 258 3.29 29.55 -5.48
N THR A 259 4.35 29.63 -4.66
CA THR A 259 4.96 28.44 -4.04
C THR A 259 3.99 27.74 -3.08
N LEU A 260 3.21 28.51 -2.30
CA LEU A 260 2.18 27.96 -1.42
C LEU A 260 1.05 27.28 -2.21
N ILE A 261 0.61 27.90 -3.31
CA ILE A 261 -0.42 27.33 -4.19
C ILE A 261 0.07 26.01 -4.82
N MET A 262 1.33 25.94 -5.26
CA MET A 262 1.92 24.72 -5.81
C MET A 262 2.03 23.63 -4.78
N GLN A 263 2.38 23.96 -3.53
CA GLN A 263 2.38 23.00 -2.42
C GLN A 263 0.97 22.43 -2.19
N LEU A 264 -0.05 23.29 -2.15
CA LEU A 264 -1.45 22.89 -2.00
C LEU A 264 -1.96 22.03 -3.18
N LEU A 265 -1.56 22.37 -4.40
CA LEU A 265 -1.89 21.59 -5.60
C LEU A 265 -1.24 20.19 -5.55
N ARG A 266 0.01 20.11 -5.13
CA ARG A 266 0.73 18.84 -4.95
C ARG A 266 0.09 17.97 -3.87
N ASP A 267 -0.27 18.57 -2.73
CA ASP A 267 -0.93 17.85 -1.62
C ASP A 267 -2.32 17.35 -2.05
N ASN A 268 -3.08 18.14 -2.79
CA ASN A 268 -4.38 17.74 -3.36
C ASN A 268 -4.23 16.64 -4.42
N LEU A 269 -3.21 16.71 -5.25
CA LEU A 269 -2.95 15.70 -6.27
C LEU A 269 -2.58 14.37 -5.64
N THR A 270 -1.76 14.38 -4.60
CA THR A 270 -1.42 13.18 -3.82
C THR A 270 -2.67 12.53 -3.19
N LEU A 271 -3.60 13.34 -2.67
CA LEU A 271 -4.88 12.85 -2.16
C LEU A 271 -5.75 12.23 -3.28
N TRP A 272 -5.81 12.87 -4.44
CA TRP A 272 -6.62 12.41 -5.58
C TRP A 272 -6.11 11.11 -6.19
N THR A 273 -4.80 10.98 -6.31
CA THR A 273 -4.18 9.75 -6.83
C THR A 273 -4.35 8.58 -5.88
N SER A 274 -4.35 8.84 -4.58
CA SER A 274 -4.66 7.90 -3.52
C SER A 274 -6.09 7.34 -3.64
N ASP A 275 -7.08 8.21 -3.89
CA ASP A 275 -8.48 7.82 -4.05
C ASP A 275 -8.73 6.98 -5.31
N MET A 276 -8.02 7.28 -6.41
CA MET A 276 -8.09 6.47 -7.64
C MET A 276 -7.46 5.08 -7.46
N GLN A 277 -6.37 4.98 -6.68
CA GLN A 277 -5.74 3.70 -6.36
C GLN A 277 -6.69 2.80 -5.57
N GLU A 278 -7.48 3.34 -4.65
CA GLU A 278 -8.49 2.57 -3.91
C GLU A 278 -9.60 2.03 -4.81
N GLN A 279 -10.11 2.84 -5.75
CA GLN A 279 -11.13 2.38 -6.70
C GLN A 279 -10.62 1.26 -7.61
N MET A 280 -9.31 1.25 -7.91
CA MET A 280 -8.68 0.21 -8.72
C MET A 280 -8.29 -1.03 -7.90
N ASP A 281 -8.05 -0.88 -6.60
CA ASP A 281 -7.83 -1.98 -5.67
C ASP A 281 -9.15 -2.69 -5.27
N GLU A 282 -10.30 -2.06 -5.52
CA GLU A 282 -11.64 -2.62 -5.31
C GLU A 282 -12.19 -3.34 -6.57
N ALA A 283 -11.61 -3.16 -7.72
CA ALA A 283 -11.99 -3.79 -8.99
C ALA A 283 -11.22 -5.08 -9.27
#